data_c0a2b69424c1d8339b9b440983e5486d
#
_entry.id   c0a2b69424c1d8339b9b440983e5486d
#
_cell.length_a   1.000
_cell.length_b   1.000
_cell.length_c   1.000
_cell.angle_alpha   90.00
_cell.angle_beta   90.00
_cell.angle_gamma   90.00
#
_symmetry.space_group_name_H-M   'P 1'
#
loop_
_entity.id
_entity.type
_entity.pdbx_description
1 polymer ?
#
loop_
_entity_poly.entity_id
_entity_poly.type
_entity_poly.pdbx_seq_one_letter_code
_entity_poly.pdbx_strand_id
1 'polypeptide(L)'
;MDKLKMETSDMAAENIEKIGALFPSAVTEMRGEDGSIKKGVNFEMLKQLLSPDVVEEGDERYEFTWVGKKQAIAEAARPTTKTLRPVKEDSRNWDATENLYIEGDNLEVLKILQESYLGKVKMIYIDPPYNTGHDFIYRDDFGMSREEWSEKSGELSEDGDRLFENTESNGRFHSDWCSMTYSRLMLARNLLTEDGVVFISLDDGEIENLHEICNEVFGEQNFLAQCVRKRRDSQANLSKNISPIHEYVVLYAKSNGNLLNKISAHINERDYKNPDNDPRGPYKTMPCTNKGGAIYSVMTPSGKTITEEWRFKRETYDRLLNDNRLVFPRDGDGKPRYKLFLSEKKSEGQLANTWLDFLASNQEATREIKSLFGNSTIFSTPKPVELIKFCMDLATKTDSIVLDFFSGSATTAHAVMQLNAEDGGHRKFIMVQLPEPCDENSEAFKAGYKNICEIGKERIRRAGEKIKEENPLTTQNLDIGFRVFRVDESNMKNVYYHPEEVTQLMLGETVSNIKEDRTDLDLLYACLLDWGVEINLSHTSTQVAGCTVHNVDNGALAACFDKAVPRAVVEYIANLQPLRAVFRDSAFATDAEKINVTEIFKNLSPDTKVKVI
;
A
#
# COMPACT_ATOMS: atom_id res chain seq x y z
N MET A 1 -3.23 -34.35 -10.94
CA MET A 1 -3.45 -33.00 -10.35
C MET A 1 -2.09 -32.30 -10.31
N ASP A 2 -2.05 -31.05 -10.75
CA ASP A 2 -0.82 -30.25 -10.70
C ASP A 2 -0.54 -29.81 -9.27
N LYS A 3 0.77 -29.67 -8.93
CA LYS A 3 1.19 -29.14 -7.62
C LYS A 3 1.24 -27.62 -7.65
N LEU A 4 0.92 -26.99 -6.52
CA LEU A 4 1.20 -25.58 -6.27
C LEU A 4 2.71 -25.39 -6.09
N LYS A 5 3.26 -24.29 -6.64
CA LYS A 5 4.71 -24.02 -6.55
C LYS A 5 5.14 -23.55 -5.18
N MET A 6 4.24 -22.87 -4.44
CA MET A 6 4.47 -22.31 -3.11
C MET A 6 5.70 -21.37 -3.05
N GLU A 7 5.86 -20.61 -4.12
CA GLU A 7 6.92 -19.62 -4.33
C GLU A 7 6.33 -18.45 -5.11
N THR A 8 6.75 -17.24 -4.81
CA THR A 8 6.27 -16.04 -5.52
C THR A 8 6.73 -16.04 -6.98
N SER A 9 6.04 -15.31 -7.84
CA SER A 9 6.39 -15.19 -9.26
C SER A 9 7.80 -14.66 -9.47
N ASP A 10 8.48 -15.21 -10.47
CA ASP A 10 9.74 -14.70 -10.97
C ASP A 10 9.46 -13.49 -11.89
N MET A 11 9.65 -12.28 -11.37
CA MET A 11 9.42 -11.04 -12.11
C MET A 11 10.32 -10.92 -13.35
N ALA A 12 11.52 -11.49 -13.34
CA ALA A 12 12.40 -11.49 -14.52
C ALA A 12 11.81 -12.36 -15.63
N ALA A 13 11.30 -13.55 -15.29
CA ALA A 13 10.63 -14.43 -16.24
C ALA A 13 9.36 -13.77 -16.81
N GLU A 14 8.54 -13.11 -15.98
CA GLU A 14 7.37 -12.36 -16.44
C GLU A 14 7.73 -11.22 -17.39
N ASN A 15 8.78 -10.47 -17.09
CA ASN A 15 9.25 -9.40 -17.97
C ASN A 15 9.74 -9.94 -19.31
N ILE A 16 10.41 -11.09 -19.34
CA ILE A 16 10.80 -11.78 -20.58
C ILE A 16 9.56 -12.17 -21.38
N GLU A 17 8.49 -12.65 -20.73
CA GLU A 17 7.23 -12.97 -21.42
C GLU A 17 6.55 -11.74 -21.99
N LYS A 18 6.53 -10.61 -21.26
CA LYS A 18 6.01 -9.32 -21.76
C LYS A 18 6.78 -8.82 -22.96
N ILE A 19 8.13 -8.92 -22.93
CA ILE A 19 9.00 -8.60 -24.08
C ILE A 19 8.69 -9.54 -25.25
N GLY A 20 8.52 -10.84 -24.98
CA GLY A 20 8.18 -11.83 -26.01
C GLY A 20 6.82 -11.61 -26.65
N ALA A 21 5.84 -11.09 -25.89
CA ALA A 21 4.53 -10.70 -26.43
C ALA A 21 4.61 -9.50 -27.40
N LEU A 22 5.51 -8.54 -27.13
CA LEU A 22 5.73 -7.35 -27.96
C LEU A 22 6.69 -7.64 -29.12
N PHE A 23 7.76 -8.38 -28.86
CA PHE A 23 8.85 -8.68 -29.79
C PHE A 23 9.19 -10.18 -29.75
N PRO A 24 8.36 -11.06 -30.35
CA PRO A 24 8.56 -12.52 -30.28
C PRO A 24 9.93 -13.00 -30.76
N SER A 25 10.50 -12.36 -31.79
CA SER A 25 11.82 -12.72 -32.33
C SER A 25 13.00 -12.33 -31.43
N ALA A 26 12.76 -11.45 -30.44
CA ALA A 26 13.80 -11.08 -29.47
C ALA A 26 13.89 -12.05 -28.28
N VAL A 27 12.99 -13.04 -28.15
CA VAL A 27 13.05 -14.05 -27.10
C VAL A 27 13.51 -15.38 -27.68
N THR A 28 14.49 -16.01 -27.02
CA THR A 28 15.08 -17.29 -27.45
C THR A 28 15.28 -18.21 -26.26
N GLU A 29 15.54 -19.48 -26.54
CA GLU A 29 15.90 -20.47 -25.52
C GLU A 29 17.40 -20.33 -25.17
N MET A 30 17.68 -20.32 -23.88
CA MET A 30 19.05 -20.33 -23.34
C MET A 30 19.22 -21.45 -22.31
N ARG A 31 20.42 -21.95 -22.16
CA ARG A 31 20.74 -22.92 -21.12
C ARG A 31 21.15 -22.20 -19.85
N GLY A 32 20.45 -22.44 -18.76
CA GLY A 32 20.82 -21.94 -17.43
C GLY A 32 22.10 -22.60 -16.90
N GLU A 33 22.70 -22.05 -15.86
CA GLU A 33 23.89 -22.62 -15.18
C GLU A 33 23.60 -24.00 -14.60
N ASP A 34 22.37 -24.27 -14.21
CA ASP A 34 21.87 -25.57 -13.74
C ASP A 34 21.59 -26.59 -14.85
N GLY A 35 21.85 -26.20 -16.11
CA GLY A 35 21.59 -27.02 -17.29
C GLY A 35 20.14 -27.00 -17.78
N SER A 36 19.21 -26.33 -17.09
CA SER A 36 17.83 -26.17 -17.52
C SER A 36 17.72 -25.26 -18.77
N ILE A 37 16.66 -25.47 -19.56
CA ILE A 37 16.36 -24.59 -20.69
C ILE A 37 15.43 -23.52 -20.17
N LYS A 38 15.84 -22.24 -20.32
CA LYS A 38 15.07 -21.05 -19.91
C LYS A 38 14.90 -20.12 -21.11
N LYS A 39 13.84 -19.31 -21.08
CA LYS A 39 13.69 -18.21 -22.05
C LYS A 39 14.63 -17.07 -21.67
N GLY A 40 15.26 -16.46 -22.66
CA GLY A 40 16.11 -15.28 -22.48
C GLY A 40 15.88 -14.27 -23.55
N VAL A 41 16.25 -13.02 -23.32
CA VAL A 41 16.13 -11.93 -24.29
C VAL A 41 17.42 -11.81 -25.09
N ASN A 42 17.29 -11.89 -26.43
CA ASN A 42 18.37 -11.57 -27.34
C ASN A 42 18.41 -10.05 -27.55
N PHE A 43 19.28 -9.37 -26.82
CA PHE A 43 19.40 -7.91 -26.87
C PHE A 43 19.85 -7.38 -28.23
N GLU A 44 20.66 -8.11 -29.00
CA GLU A 44 21.06 -7.70 -30.35
C GLU A 44 19.87 -7.71 -31.31
N MET A 45 19.00 -8.71 -31.21
CA MET A 45 17.77 -8.76 -31.99
C MET A 45 16.79 -7.67 -31.54
N LEU A 46 16.62 -7.46 -30.23
CA LEU A 46 15.78 -6.41 -29.70
C LEU A 46 16.26 -5.02 -30.14
N LYS A 47 17.60 -4.80 -30.12
CA LYS A 47 18.24 -3.59 -30.62
C LYS A 47 17.94 -3.36 -32.10
N GLN A 48 18.04 -4.40 -32.94
CA GLN A 48 17.71 -4.28 -34.37
C GLN A 48 16.25 -3.91 -34.61
N LEU A 49 15.32 -4.39 -33.77
CA LEU A 49 13.90 -4.09 -33.87
C LEU A 49 13.55 -2.65 -33.40
N LEU A 50 14.38 -2.06 -32.53
CA LEU A 50 14.21 -0.73 -31.98
C LEU A 50 15.08 0.33 -32.64
N SER A 51 16.04 -0.06 -33.50
CA SER A 51 16.92 0.88 -34.23
C SER A 51 16.12 1.86 -35.10
N PRO A 52 16.46 3.16 -35.14
CA PRO A 52 17.70 3.81 -34.68
C PRO A 52 17.68 4.35 -33.25
N ASP A 53 16.62 4.17 -32.49
CA ASP A 53 16.38 4.82 -31.20
C ASP A 53 17.00 4.05 -30.04
N VAL A 54 18.16 3.42 -30.22
CA VAL A 54 18.86 2.63 -29.20
C VAL A 54 20.08 3.39 -28.68
N VAL A 55 20.15 3.60 -27.37
CA VAL A 55 21.32 4.14 -26.68
C VAL A 55 22.36 3.02 -26.49
N GLU A 56 23.58 3.23 -27.00
CA GLU A 56 24.66 2.25 -26.88
C GLU A 56 25.43 2.38 -25.55
N GLU A 57 26.14 1.30 -25.18
CA GLU A 57 27.01 1.32 -24.00
C GLU A 57 28.16 2.31 -24.24
N GLY A 58 28.28 3.33 -23.37
CA GLY A 58 29.27 4.39 -23.49
C GLY A 58 28.73 5.70 -24.08
N ASP A 59 27.49 5.74 -24.60
CA ASP A 59 26.87 7.00 -25.00
C ASP A 59 26.54 7.86 -23.78
N GLU A 60 26.72 9.17 -23.90
CA GLU A 60 26.29 10.12 -22.89
C GLU A 60 24.77 10.09 -22.76
N ARG A 61 24.27 9.82 -21.54
CA ARG A 61 22.84 9.80 -21.22
C ARG A 61 22.60 10.30 -19.80
N TYR A 62 21.43 10.82 -19.55
CA TYR A 62 21.00 11.10 -18.19
C TYR A 62 20.73 9.76 -17.47
N GLU A 63 21.43 9.52 -16.38
CA GLU A 63 21.28 8.31 -15.56
C GLU A 63 21.55 8.63 -14.10
N PHE A 64 20.58 8.35 -13.25
CA PHE A 64 20.77 8.35 -11.79
C PHE A 64 21.34 7.01 -11.36
N THR A 65 22.51 7.00 -10.73
CA THR A 65 23.18 5.77 -10.31
C THR A 65 23.86 5.92 -8.95
N TRP A 66 23.98 4.79 -8.23
CA TRP A 66 24.67 4.68 -6.95
C TRP A 66 25.27 3.29 -6.78
N VAL A 67 26.13 3.13 -5.76
CA VAL A 67 26.74 1.82 -5.44
C VAL A 67 25.69 0.88 -4.86
N GLY A 68 25.37 -0.22 -5.58
CA GLY A 68 24.37 -1.20 -5.17
C GLY A 68 23.06 -1.17 -5.97
N LYS A 69 22.86 -0.22 -6.89
CA LYS A 69 21.63 -0.13 -7.70
C LYS A 69 21.27 -1.43 -8.43
N LYS A 70 22.26 -2.06 -9.11
CA LYS A 70 22.03 -3.32 -9.83
C LYS A 70 21.61 -4.46 -8.87
N GLN A 71 22.18 -4.49 -7.67
CA GLN A 71 21.83 -5.48 -6.66
C GLN A 71 20.41 -5.23 -6.12
N ALA A 72 20.03 -3.98 -5.88
CA ALA A 72 18.67 -3.61 -5.44
C ALA A 72 17.60 -4.06 -6.47
N ILE A 73 17.87 -3.87 -7.77
CA ILE A 73 16.99 -4.36 -8.85
C ILE A 73 16.90 -5.90 -8.81
N ALA A 74 18.03 -6.59 -8.73
CA ALA A 74 18.06 -8.04 -8.70
C ALA A 74 17.36 -8.62 -7.48
N GLU A 75 17.52 -7.98 -6.30
CA GLU A 75 16.85 -8.40 -5.07
C GLU A 75 15.33 -8.20 -5.14
N ALA A 76 14.86 -7.08 -5.66
CA ALA A 76 13.43 -6.87 -5.88
C ALA A 76 12.81 -7.91 -6.81
N ALA A 77 13.57 -8.36 -7.84
CA ALA A 77 13.12 -9.35 -8.81
C ALA A 77 13.23 -10.79 -8.31
N ARG A 78 14.05 -11.06 -7.27
CA ARG A 78 14.25 -12.42 -6.75
C ARG A 78 12.98 -12.96 -6.08
N PRO A 79 12.47 -14.13 -6.49
CA PRO A 79 11.36 -14.79 -5.82
C PRO A 79 11.68 -15.10 -4.35
N THR A 80 10.64 -15.19 -3.53
CA THR A 80 10.76 -15.67 -2.15
C THR A 80 9.89 -16.90 -1.93
N THR A 81 10.40 -17.84 -1.13
CA THR A 81 9.66 -19.00 -0.65
C THR A 81 8.98 -18.74 0.69
N LYS A 82 9.19 -17.58 1.30
CA LYS A 82 8.54 -17.20 2.54
C LYS A 82 7.03 -17.07 2.35
N THR A 83 6.31 -17.19 3.45
CA THR A 83 4.85 -17.16 3.47
C THR A 83 4.33 -16.29 4.61
N LEU A 84 3.03 -16.01 4.60
CA LEU A 84 2.34 -15.32 5.68
C LEU A 84 1.60 -16.33 6.55
N ARG A 85 1.98 -16.41 7.82
CA ARG A 85 1.27 -17.23 8.81
C ARG A 85 0.23 -16.39 9.54
N PRO A 86 -1.03 -16.86 9.63
CA PRO A 86 -2.07 -16.19 10.40
C PRO A 86 -1.79 -16.29 11.90
N VAL A 87 -1.94 -15.16 12.62
CA VAL A 87 -1.81 -15.06 14.08
C VAL A 87 -3.17 -14.64 14.64
N LYS A 88 -4.05 -15.62 14.79
CA LYS A 88 -5.47 -15.37 15.12
C LYS A 88 -5.65 -14.78 16.51
N GLU A 89 -4.82 -15.19 17.46
CA GLU A 89 -4.81 -14.72 18.85
C GLU A 89 -4.47 -13.23 19.00
N ASP A 90 -3.65 -12.67 18.10
CA ASP A 90 -3.29 -11.26 18.07
C ASP A 90 -4.28 -10.41 17.26
N SER A 91 -5.14 -11.06 16.51
CA SER A 91 -6.10 -10.43 15.61
C SER A 91 -7.32 -9.90 16.37
N ARG A 92 -8.07 -9.03 15.74
CA ARG A 92 -9.34 -8.53 16.25
C ARG A 92 -10.43 -8.73 15.20
N ASN A 93 -11.57 -9.31 15.59
CA ASN A 93 -12.71 -9.59 14.72
C ASN A 93 -12.30 -10.40 13.45
N TRP A 94 -11.44 -11.40 13.62
CA TRP A 94 -10.83 -12.18 12.55
C TRP A 94 -11.79 -12.58 11.43
N ASP A 95 -12.98 -13.07 11.79
CA ASP A 95 -13.92 -13.64 10.81
C ASP A 95 -14.71 -12.56 10.04
N ALA A 96 -14.76 -11.32 10.54
CA ALA A 96 -15.58 -10.23 9.99
C ALA A 96 -14.77 -9.09 9.36
N THR A 97 -13.48 -8.96 9.69
CA THR A 97 -12.66 -7.84 9.21
C THR A 97 -12.00 -8.15 7.87
N GLU A 98 -11.84 -7.10 7.08
CA GLU A 98 -11.08 -7.13 5.82
C GLU A 98 -9.75 -6.36 5.91
N ASN A 99 -9.39 -5.84 7.10
CA ASN A 99 -8.13 -5.13 7.34
C ASN A 99 -7.00 -6.09 7.71
N LEU A 100 -5.78 -5.74 7.31
CA LEU A 100 -4.59 -6.58 7.53
C LEU A 100 -3.51 -5.81 8.31
N TYR A 101 -2.84 -6.53 9.21
CA TYR A 101 -1.61 -6.12 9.87
C TYR A 101 -0.56 -7.23 9.70
N ILE A 102 0.55 -6.94 9.03
CA ILE A 102 1.56 -7.93 8.65
C ILE A 102 2.87 -7.60 9.36
N GLU A 103 3.34 -8.53 10.18
CA GLU A 103 4.61 -8.45 10.89
C GLU A 103 5.71 -9.08 10.05
N GLY A 104 6.74 -8.31 9.71
CA GLY A 104 7.90 -8.81 8.99
C GLY A 104 8.60 -7.76 8.14
N ASP A 105 9.67 -8.17 7.48
CA ASP A 105 10.40 -7.34 6.53
C ASP A 105 9.49 -6.93 5.36
N ASN A 106 9.41 -5.64 5.10
CA ASN A 106 8.49 -5.11 4.10
C ASN A 106 8.87 -5.45 2.66
N LEU A 107 10.15 -5.69 2.34
CA LEU A 107 10.55 -6.16 1.02
C LEU A 107 9.99 -7.56 0.75
N GLU A 108 10.11 -8.48 1.72
CA GLU A 108 9.54 -9.82 1.64
C GLU A 108 8.01 -9.78 1.54
N VAL A 109 7.37 -8.96 2.37
CA VAL A 109 5.90 -8.79 2.32
C VAL A 109 5.45 -8.26 0.97
N LEU A 110 6.12 -7.24 0.42
CA LEU A 110 5.80 -6.68 -0.88
C LEU A 110 5.94 -7.72 -2.01
N LYS A 111 6.94 -8.62 -1.93
CA LYS A 111 7.08 -9.76 -2.86
C LYS A 111 5.91 -10.74 -2.73
N ILE A 112 5.55 -11.12 -1.50
CA ILE A 112 4.46 -12.05 -1.24
C ILE A 112 3.10 -11.50 -1.70
N LEU A 113 2.86 -10.20 -1.55
CA LEU A 113 1.60 -9.57 -1.92
C LEU A 113 1.42 -9.37 -3.44
N GLN A 114 2.49 -9.53 -4.27
CA GLN A 114 2.41 -9.29 -5.72
C GLN A 114 1.27 -10.06 -6.38
N GLU A 115 1.14 -11.36 -6.14
CA GLU A 115 0.12 -12.20 -6.80
C GLU A 115 -1.31 -11.78 -6.42
N SER A 116 -1.55 -11.56 -5.12
CA SER A 116 -2.90 -11.35 -4.58
C SER A 116 -3.39 -9.92 -4.72
N TYR A 117 -2.49 -8.94 -4.72
CA TYR A 117 -2.83 -7.50 -4.69
C TYR A 117 -2.30 -6.71 -5.89
N LEU A 118 -1.84 -7.37 -6.96
CA LEU A 118 -1.40 -6.73 -8.20
C LEU A 118 -2.50 -5.80 -8.75
N GLY A 119 -2.21 -4.50 -8.85
CA GLY A 119 -3.14 -3.51 -9.39
C GLY A 119 -4.39 -3.26 -8.55
N LYS A 120 -4.39 -3.54 -7.23
CA LYS A 120 -5.58 -3.40 -6.35
C LYS A 120 -5.47 -2.28 -5.31
N VAL A 121 -4.27 -1.85 -4.98
CA VAL A 121 -4.04 -0.81 -3.97
C VAL A 121 -4.29 0.57 -4.57
N LYS A 122 -5.22 1.33 -4.01
CA LYS A 122 -5.56 2.66 -4.51
C LYS A 122 -4.60 3.73 -4.03
N MET A 123 -4.14 3.62 -2.80
CA MET A 123 -3.24 4.57 -2.16
C MET A 123 -2.17 3.85 -1.37
N ILE A 124 -0.94 4.29 -1.56
CA ILE A 124 0.18 3.94 -0.69
C ILE A 124 0.59 5.20 0.05
N TYR A 125 0.72 5.12 1.37
CA TYR A 125 1.37 6.14 2.18
C TYR A 125 2.55 5.50 2.89
N ILE A 126 3.71 6.14 2.87
CA ILE A 126 4.88 5.69 3.60
C ILE A 126 5.62 6.83 4.27
N ASP A 127 6.20 6.50 5.41
CA ASP A 127 7.09 7.34 6.21
C ASP A 127 8.40 6.58 6.42
N PRO A 128 9.28 6.49 5.40
CA PRO A 128 10.51 5.73 5.48
C PRO A 128 11.51 6.41 6.44
N PRO A 129 12.57 5.71 6.89
CA PRO A 129 13.67 6.34 7.63
C PRO A 129 14.21 7.57 6.89
N TYR A 130 14.41 8.68 7.60
CA TYR A 130 14.85 9.97 7.01
C TYR A 130 16.35 10.04 6.77
N ASN A 131 17.08 9.02 7.18
CA ASN A 131 18.55 8.92 7.05
C ASN A 131 19.28 10.05 7.77
N THR A 132 18.90 10.32 9.01
CA THR A 132 19.45 11.42 9.83
C THR A 132 20.78 11.08 10.52
N GLY A 133 21.37 9.92 10.23
CA GLY A 133 22.61 9.42 10.84
C GLY A 133 22.41 8.63 12.13
N HIS A 134 21.16 8.51 12.60
CA HIS A 134 20.74 7.73 13.76
C HIS A 134 19.54 6.83 13.43
N ASP A 135 19.10 6.82 12.19
CA ASP A 135 17.99 6.01 11.75
C ASP A 135 18.46 4.59 11.41
N PHE A 136 17.67 3.62 11.80
CA PHE A 136 17.85 2.24 11.35
C PHE A 136 17.28 2.10 9.95
N ILE A 137 18.11 1.63 9.00
CA ILE A 137 17.67 1.25 7.68
C ILE A 137 17.69 -0.27 7.54
N TYR A 138 16.80 -0.78 6.69
CA TYR A 138 16.73 -2.20 6.42
C TYR A 138 17.94 -2.61 5.58
N ARG A 139 18.68 -3.63 6.02
CA ARG A 139 19.79 -4.19 5.27
C ARG A 139 19.29 -5.33 4.40
N ASP A 140 19.16 -5.05 3.12
CA ASP A 140 18.93 -6.11 2.14
C ASP A 140 20.27 -6.82 1.89
N ASP A 141 20.31 -8.16 1.95
CA ASP A 141 21.52 -8.96 1.73
C ASP A 141 21.98 -8.85 0.27
N PHE A 142 22.72 -7.80 -0.05
CA PHE A 142 23.32 -7.61 -1.37
C PHE A 142 24.62 -8.41 -1.55
N GLY A 143 24.56 -9.73 -1.39
CA GLY A 143 25.63 -10.65 -1.85
C GLY A 143 26.87 -10.78 -0.98
N MET A 144 26.83 -10.51 0.33
CA MET A 144 27.84 -10.99 1.27
C MET A 144 27.43 -12.34 1.87
N SER A 145 28.38 -13.27 1.99
CA SER A 145 28.14 -14.50 2.75
C SER A 145 27.95 -14.18 4.23
N ARG A 146 27.13 -14.98 4.92
CA ARG A 146 26.85 -14.84 6.36
C ARG A 146 28.11 -14.79 7.23
N GLU A 147 29.19 -15.41 6.75
CA GLU A 147 30.49 -15.51 7.42
C GLU A 147 31.35 -14.23 7.26
N GLU A 148 31.35 -13.62 6.09
CA GLU A 148 32.03 -12.33 5.84
C GLU A 148 31.37 -11.18 6.61
N TRP A 149 30.07 -11.30 6.88
CA TRP A 149 29.33 -10.29 7.62
C TRP A 149 29.57 -10.36 9.12
N SER A 150 29.65 -11.58 9.70
CA SER A 150 29.86 -11.76 11.14
C SER A 150 31.23 -11.26 11.61
N GLU A 151 32.24 -11.29 10.72
CA GLU A 151 33.58 -10.77 11.02
C GLU A 151 33.66 -9.23 10.98
N LYS A 152 32.79 -8.57 10.18
CA LYS A 152 32.87 -7.10 9.98
C LYS A 152 31.95 -6.28 10.85
N SER A 153 30.82 -6.81 11.33
CA SER A 153 29.80 -6.01 12.04
C SER A 153 29.85 -6.08 13.55
N GLY A 154 30.44 -7.12 14.16
CA GLY A 154 30.58 -7.25 15.62
C GLY A 154 29.28 -7.22 16.45
N GLU A 155 28.14 -7.06 15.81
CA GLU A 155 26.81 -6.94 16.42
C GLU A 155 25.83 -7.88 15.75
N LEU A 156 25.71 -9.09 16.30
CA LEU A 156 24.59 -9.98 16.02
C LEU A 156 23.60 -9.87 17.18
N SER A 157 22.35 -9.48 16.90
CA SER A 157 21.25 -9.88 17.76
C SER A 157 21.04 -11.40 17.62
N GLU A 158 20.64 -12.09 18.69
CA GLU A 158 20.42 -13.55 18.69
C GLU A 158 19.34 -14.00 17.70
N ASP A 159 18.55 -13.08 17.12
CA ASP A 159 17.44 -13.32 16.18
C ASP A 159 17.75 -12.98 14.70
N GLY A 160 18.96 -12.51 14.39
CA GLY A 160 19.39 -12.27 13.00
C GLY A 160 18.75 -11.07 12.32
N ASP A 161 18.47 -10.00 13.06
CA ASP A 161 17.76 -8.83 12.59
C ASP A 161 18.50 -8.05 11.48
N ARG A 162 17.74 -7.65 10.47
CA ARG A 162 18.18 -6.98 9.24
C ARG A 162 18.28 -5.46 9.34
N LEU A 163 18.27 -4.89 10.55
CA LEU A 163 18.41 -3.46 10.78
C LEU A 163 19.85 -3.10 11.15
N PHE A 164 20.34 -1.99 10.61
CA PHE A 164 21.57 -1.40 11.07
C PHE A 164 21.45 0.13 11.12
N GLU A 165 22.14 0.75 12.08
CA GLU A 165 22.21 2.20 12.17
C GLU A 165 23.10 2.73 11.03
N ASN A 166 22.50 3.54 10.13
CA ASN A 166 23.21 4.15 9.02
C ASN A 166 23.81 5.48 9.47
N THR A 167 25.08 5.44 9.89
CA THR A 167 25.79 6.62 10.41
C THR A 167 26.42 7.43 9.27
N GLU A 168 26.57 8.75 9.44
CA GLU A 168 27.25 9.62 8.47
C GLU A 168 28.71 9.20 8.17
N SER A 169 29.32 8.39 9.03
CA SER A 169 30.65 7.81 8.80
C SER A 169 30.63 6.64 7.80
N ASN A 170 29.45 6.11 7.46
CA ASN A 170 29.30 5.08 6.43
C ASN A 170 29.60 5.68 5.05
N GLY A 171 30.62 5.22 4.36
CA GLY A 171 30.94 5.66 2.99
C GLY A 171 29.85 5.34 1.94
N ARG A 172 28.79 4.60 2.31
CA ARG A 172 27.64 4.25 1.50
C ARG A 172 26.34 4.85 2.02
N PHE A 173 26.39 5.84 2.85
CA PHE A 173 25.28 6.44 3.59
C PHE A 173 24.01 6.66 2.73
N HIS A 174 24.13 7.40 1.63
CA HIS A 174 23.04 7.64 0.69
C HIS A 174 22.73 6.40 -0.17
N SER A 175 23.77 5.64 -0.57
CA SER A 175 23.63 4.47 -1.44
C SER A 175 22.82 3.35 -0.81
N ASP A 176 23.01 3.10 0.48
CA ASP A 176 22.29 2.06 1.21
C ASP A 176 20.81 2.47 1.38
N TRP A 177 20.53 3.73 1.66
CA TRP A 177 19.17 4.27 1.71
C TRP A 177 18.48 4.21 0.34
N CYS A 178 19.19 4.60 -0.74
CA CYS A 178 18.67 4.50 -2.11
C CYS A 178 18.32 3.07 -2.47
N SER A 179 19.19 2.10 -2.15
CA SER A 179 18.97 0.68 -2.45
C SER A 179 17.75 0.13 -1.72
N MET A 180 17.60 0.44 -0.42
CA MET A 180 16.46 0.06 0.39
C MET A 180 15.15 0.65 -0.17
N THR A 181 15.14 1.92 -0.51
CA THR A 181 13.95 2.64 -0.99
C THR A 181 13.55 2.19 -2.40
N TYR A 182 14.52 2.06 -3.30
CA TYR A 182 14.31 1.71 -4.70
C TYR A 182 13.67 0.33 -4.87
N SER A 183 14.22 -0.70 -4.21
CA SER A 183 13.71 -2.08 -4.29
C SER A 183 12.24 -2.17 -3.86
N ARG A 184 11.87 -1.46 -2.79
CA ARG A 184 10.52 -1.43 -2.26
C ARG A 184 9.54 -0.66 -3.14
N LEU A 185 9.94 0.49 -3.67
CA LEU A 185 9.10 1.29 -4.55
C LEU A 185 8.83 0.60 -5.90
N MET A 186 9.80 -0.16 -6.44
CA MET A 186 9.59 -1.00 -7.62
C MET A 186 8.44 -1.99 -7.43
N LEU A 187 8.42 -2.70 -6.30
CA LEU A 187 7.37 -3.66 -5.98
C LEU A 187 6.04 -2.96 -5.66
N ALA A 188 6.09 -1.87 -4.89
CA ALA A 188 4.93 -1.10 -4.48
C ALA A 188 4.16 -0.52 -5.68
N ARG A 189 4.88 -0.06 -6.72
CA ARG A 189 4.26 0.43 -7.96
C ARG A 189 3.35 -0.60 -8.62
N ASN A 190 3.74 -1.87 -8.62
CA ASN A 190 2.95 -2.95 -9.22
C ASN A 190 1.62 -3.17 -8.47
N LEU A 191 1.61 -3.00 -7.15
CA LEU A 191 0.41 -3.15 -6.33
C LEU A 191 -0.62 -2.03 -6.57
N LEU A 192 -0.19 -0.84 -7.01
CA LEU A 192 -1.09 0.27 -7.27
C LEU A 192 -2.06 -0.02 -8.44
N THR A 193 -3.31 0.44 -8.29
CA THR A 193 -4.25 0.54 -9.41
C THR A 193 -3.72 1.52 -10.47
N GLU A 194 -4.22 1.46 -11.71
CA GLU A 194 -3.78 2.40 -12.76
C GLU A 194 -4.01 3.88 -12.38
N ASP A 195 -5.06 4.15 -11.60
CA ASP A 195 -5.35 5.47 -11.03
C ASP A 195 -4.84 5.59 -9.57
N GLY A 196 -3.89 4.76 -9.17
CA GLY A 196 -3.31 4.74 -7.82
C GLY A 196 -2.26 5.83 -7.60
N VAL A 197 -2.05 6.21 -6.34
CA VAL A 197 -1.13 7.28 -5.92
C VAL A 197 -0.30 6.83 -4.74
N VAL A 198 0.99 7.16 -4.76
CA VAL A 198 1.90 7.02 -3.61
C VAL A 198 2.17 8.39 -3.00
N PHE A 199 2.15 8.45 -1.67
CA PHE A 199 2.52 9.59 -0.83
C PHE A 199 3.71 9.19 0.04
N ILE A 200 4.77 9.97 -0.01
CA ILE A 200 6.02 9.67 0.71
C ILE A 200 6.40 10.89 1.55
N SER A 201 6.44 10.71 2.87
CA SER A 201 6.93 11.75 3.78
C SER A 201 8.45 11.69 3.89
N LEU A 202 9.12 12.85 3.83
CA LEU A 202 10.57 12.93 3.97
C LEU A 202 11.00 14.35 4.35
N ASP A 203 12.19 14.52 4.93
CA ASP A 203 12.81 15.84 5.15
C ASP A 203 13.86 16.18 4.07
N ASP A 204 14.66 17.21 4.34
CA ASP A 204 15.66 17.74 3.38
C ASP A 204 16.80 16.74 3.06
N GLY A 205 17.02 15.71 3.92
CA GLY A 205 18.22 14.86 3.85
C GLY A 205 18.33 14.00 2.59
N GLU A 206 17.22 13.41 2.16
CA GLU A 206 17.17 12.47 1.02
C GLU A 206 16.15 12.86 -0.06
N ILE A 207 15.58 14.06 -0.01
CA ILE A 207 14.50 14.49 -0.90
C ILE A 207 14.91 14.46 -2.37
N GLU A 208 16.14 14.87 -2.70
CA GLU A 208 16.66 14.86 -4.06
C GLU A 208 16.81 13.42 -4.57
N ASN A 209 17.39 12.53 -3.76
CA ASN A 209 17.52 11.12 -4.08
C ASN A 209 16.16 10.44 -4.25
N LEU A 210 15.17 10.81 -3.41
CA LEU A 210 13.81 10.30 -3.53
C LEU A 210 13.17 10.69 -4.87
N HIS A 211 13.35 11.94 -5.30
CA HIS A 211 12.82 12.39 -6.60
C HIS A 211 13.39 11.59 -7.76
N GLU A 212 14.71 11.39 -7.78
CA GLU A 212 15.37 10.62 -8.84
C GLU A 212 14.91 9.16 -8.85
N ILE A 213 14.80 8.53 -7.68
CA ILE A 213 14.25 7.18 -7.54
C ILE A 213 12.81 7.11 -8.05
N CYS A 214 11.96 8.05 -7.65
CA CYS A 214 10.57 8.07 -8.06
C CYS A 214 10.39 8.38 -9.55
N ASN A 215 11.23 9.26 -10.12
CA ASN A 215 11.25 9.53 -11.55
C ASN A 215 11.56 8.26 -12.34
N GLU A 216 12.52 7.45 -11.89
CA GLU A 216 12.87 6.20 -12.54
C GLU A 216 11.79 5.13 -12.36
N VAL A 217 11.25 4.98 -11.15
CA VAL A 217 10.27 3.93 -10.84
C VAL A 217 8.89 4.25 -11.40
N PHE A 218 8.38 5.46 -11.21
CA PHE A 218 7.02 5.85 -11.61
C PHE A 218 6.95 6.57 -12.95
N GLY A 219 8.05 7.21 -13.37
CA GLY A 219 8.15 8.10 -14.52
C GLY A 219 7.99 9.57 -14.12
N GLU A 220 8.86 10.45 -14.61
CA GLU A 220 8.85 11.89 -14.33
C GLU A 220 7.49 12.54 -14.64
N GLN A 221 6.84 12.12 -15.74
CA GLN A 221 5.53 12.62 -16.17
C GLN A 221 4.40 12.28 -15.20
N ASN A 222 4.62 11.39 -14.25
CA ASN A 222 3.66 10.96 -13.23
C ASN A 222 3.89 11.65 -11.87
N PHE A 223 4.85 12.56 -11.79
CA PHE A 223 5.00 13.46 -10.66
C PHE A 223 3.77 14.36 -10.53
N LEU A 224 3.15 14.38 -9.36
CA LEU A 224 1.95 15.17 -9.10
C LEU A 224 2.27 16.45 -8.33
N ALA A 225 2.99 16.33 -7.21
CA ALA A 225 3.35 17.44 -6.36
C ALA A 225 4.42 17.09 -5.32
N GLN A 226 5.13 18.10 -4.86
CA GLN A 226 5.87 18.11 -3.60
C GLN A 226 5.20 19.12 -2.68
N CYS A 227 4.53 18.61 -1.64
CA CYS A 227 3.87 19.44 -0.66
C CYS A 227 4.82 19.75 0.50
N VAL A 228 4.80 20.99 0.98
CA VAL A 228 5.55 21.44 2.15
C VAL A 228 4.61 21.47 3.34
N ARG A 229 4.95 20.71 4.39
CA ARG A 229 4.19 20.63 5.63
C ARG A 229 4.97 21.20 6.79
N LYS A 230 4.31 21.98 7.63
CA LYS A 230 4.86 22.44 8.90
C LYS A 230 4.85 21.29 9.92
N ARG A 231 6.03 20.80 10.32
CA ARG A 231 6.14 19.69 11.29
C ARG A 231 6.25 20.13 12.74
N ARG A 232 6.72 21.37 12.99
CA ARG A 232 6.94 21.94 14.35
C ARG A 232 6.35 23.33 14.46
N ASP A 233 5.79 23.64 15.63
CA ASP A 233 5.23 24.96 15.91
C ASP A 233 6.28 25.98 16.40
N SER A 234 7.40 25.50 16.96
CA SER A 234 8.48 26.33 17.49
C SER A 234 9.80 26.05 16.83
N GLN A 235 10.67 27.06 16.80
CA GLN A 235 12.05 26.93 16.36
C GLN A 235 12.84 26.04 17.32
N ALA A 236 13.75 25.22 16.79
CA ALA A 236 14.66 24.43 17.61
C ALA A 236 15.82 25.33 18.09
N ASN A 237 15.98 25.48 19.40
CA ASN A 237 17.06 26.29 20.00
C ASN A 237 18.47 25.74 19.75
N LEU A 238 18.60 24.52 19.23
CA LEU A 238 19.86 23.83 18.96
C LEU A 238 20.39 24.04 17.54
N SER A 239 19.63 24.68 16.65
CA SER A 239 20.08 24.95 15.28
C SER A 239 21.12 26.09 15.27
N LYS A 240 22.29 25.85 14.67
CA LYS A 240 23.39 26.84 14.61
C LYS A 240 23.10 28.01 13.67
N ASN A 241 22.34 27.78 12.60
CA ASN A 241 22.06 28.77 11.55
C ASN A 241 20.56 28.96 11.36
N ILE A 242 19.90 28.05 10.60
CA ILE A 242 18.47 28.09 10.29
C ILE A 242 17.81 26.86 10.91
N SER A 243 16.66 27.04 11.58
CA SER A 243 15.91 25.94 12.17
C SER A 243 14.93 25.37 11.15
N PRO A 244 15.10 24.12 10.68
CA PRO A 244 14.11 23.47 9.81
C PRO A 244 12.86 23.15 10.62
N ILE A 245 11.71 23.67 10.18
CA ILE A 245 10.41 23.46 10.83
C ILE A 245 9.43 22.74 9.92
N HIS A 246 9.85 22.34 8.74
CA HIS A 246 9.04 21.68 7.72
C HIS A 246 9.55 20.27 7.41
N GLU A 247 8.73 19.57 6.69
CA GLU A 247 9.03 18.32 5.99
C GLU A 247 8.22 18.30 4.68
N TYR A 248 8.49 17.35 3.82
CA TYR A 248 7.81 17.21 2.55
C TYR A 248 6.86 16.01 2.54
N VAL A 249 5.85 16.09 1.67
CA VAL A 249 5.07 14.95 1.22
C VAL A 249 5.14 14.95 -0.30
N VAL A 250 5.80 13.95 -0.87
CA VAL A 250 5.99 13.79 -2.31
C VAL A 250 4.93 12.86 -2.87
N LEU A 251 4.32 13.24 -3.99
CA LEU A 251 3.20 12.54 -4.60
C LEU A 251 3.55 12.12 -6.03
N TYR A 252 3.40 10.81 -6.30
CA TYR A 252 3.48 10.26 -7.66
C TYR A 252 2.25 9.41 -7.97
N ALA A 253 1.75 9.50 -9.19
CA ALA A 253 0.75 8.59 -9.71
C ALA A 253 1.41 7.35 -10.35
N LYS A 254 0.67 6.25 -10.47
CA LYS A 254 1.13 5.10 -11.26
C LYS A 254 1.13 5.40 -12.75
N SER A 255 0.13 6.11 -13.24
CA SER A 255 0.01 6.47 -14.66
C SER A 255 -0.44 7.92 -14.88
N ASN A 256 -0.11 8.44 -16.04
CA ASN A 256 -0.48 9.80 -16.45
C ASN A 256 -1.99 9.91 -16.71
N GLY A 257 -2.60 11.01 -16.27
CA GLY A 257 -4.04 11.27 -16.38
C GLY A 257 -4.83 11.08 -15.09
N ASN A 258 -4.16 10.71 -14.00
CA ASN A 258 -4.81 10.62 -12.69
C ASN A 258 -5.14 12.02 -12.16
N LEU A 259 -6.43 12.28 -11.96
CA LEU A 259 -6.91 13.51 -11.31
C LEU A 259 -7.16 13.23 -9.83
N LEU A 260 -6.43 13.92 -8.97
CA LEU A 260 -6.71 13.92 -7.54
C LEU A 260 -8.11 14.49 -7.28
N ASN A 261 -8.74 14.01 -6.23
CA ASN A 261 -10.05 14.53 -5.81
C ASN A 261 -9.93 16.00 -5.38
N LYS A 262 -10.98 16.75 -5.62
CA LYS A 262 -11.13 18.04 -4.99
C LYS A 262 -11.53 17.85 -3.53
N ILE A 263 -10.97 18.65 -2.65
CA ILE A 263 -11.23 18.60 -1.21
C ILE A 263 -12.12 19.76 -0.77
N SER A 264 -12.97 19.52 0.21
CA SER A 264 -13.79 20.54 0.86
C SER A 264 -13.15 21.13 2.13
N ALA A 265 -12.19 20.42 2.70
CA ALA A 265 -11.42 20.90 3.85
C ALA A 265 -10.70 22.21 3.51
N HIS A 266 -10.68 23.19 4.39
CA HIS A 266 -9.95 24.48 4.28
C HIS A 266 -10.63 25.61 3.51
N ILE A 267 -11.95 25.55 3.36
CA ILE A 267 -12.70 26.75 3.03
C ILE A 267 -12.74 27.62 4.28
N ASN A 268 -12.14 28.83 4.20
CA ASN A 268 -12.25 29.78 5.31
C ASN A 268 -13.71 30.25 5.45
N GLU A 269 -14.47 29.60 6.29
CA GLU A 269 -15.91 29.90 6.48
C GLU A 269 -16.16 31.33 6.99
N ARG A 270 -15.16 31.97 7.64
CA ARG A 270 -15.27 33.35 8.13
C ARG A 270 -15.41 34.36 7.00
N ASP A 271 -15.02 34.03 5.77
CA ASP A 271 -15.17 34.85 4.57
C ASP A 271 -16.63 34.86 4.06
N TYR A 272 -17.44 33.92 4.53
CA TYR A 272 -18.83 33.74 4.08
C TYR A 272 -19.80 34.33 5.13
N LYS A 273 -20.65 35.25 4.69
CA LYS A 273 -21.64 35.91 5.52
C LYS A 273 -23.00 35.89 4.83
N ASN A 274 -24.08 36.08 5.57
CA ASN A 274 -25.41 36.16 5.01
C ASN A 274 -26.09 37.50 5.42
N PRO A 275 -25.63 38.64 4.88
CA PRO A 275 -26.10 39.95 5.31
C PRO A 275 -27.53 40.29 4.87
N ASP A 276 -28.04 39.59 3.85
CA ASP A 276 -29.38 39.80 3.28
C ASP A 276 -30.35 38.63 3.56
N ASN A 277 -29.96 37.72 4.48
CA ASN A 277 -30.75 36.54 4.86
C ASN A 277 -31.16 35.69 3.65
N ASP A 278 -30.27 35.52 2.67
CA ASP A 278 -30.52 34.65 1.52
C ASP A 278 -30.81 33.22 1.98
N PRO A 279 -31.90 32.57 1.54
CA PRO A 279 -32.32 31.26 2.02
C PRO A 279 -31.31 30.14 1.66
N ARG A 280 -30.40 30.36 0.71
CA ARG A 280 -29.33 29.43 0.32
C ARG A 280 -28.16 29.43 1.33
N GLY A 281 -28.15 30.36 2.28
CA GLY A 281 -27.18 30.43 3.36
C GLY A 281 -26.03 31.44 3.13
N PRO A 282 -24.92 31.29 3.89
CA PRO A 282 -23.78 32.20 3.82
C PRO A 282 -23.09 32.18 2.44
N TYR A 283 -22.67 33.34 1.98
CA TYR A 283 -21.94 33.51 0.72
C TYR A 283 -20.82 34.55 0.85
N LYS A 284 -19.84 34.46 -0.06
CA LYS A 284 -18.91 35.55 -0.33
C LYS A 284 -19.16 36.14 -1.71
N THR A 285 -18.87 37.44 -1.88
CA THR A 285 -19.03 38.07 -3.17
C THR A 285 -17.77 38.02 -4.00
N MET A 286 -17.90 37.67 -5.27
CA MET A 286 -16.80 37.56 -6.24
C MET A 286 -17.01 38.54 -7.41
N PRO A 287 -15.95 39.10 -8.05
CA PRO A 287 -16.09 39.99 -9.20
C PRO A 287 -16.78 39.30 -10.39
N CYS A 288 -17.73 40.00 -11.01
CA CYS A 288 -18.32 39.56 -12.29
C CYS A 288 -17.44 39.86 -13.50
N THR A 289 -16.43 40.70 -13.35
CA THR A 289 -15.48 41.07 -14.44
C THR A 289 -14.22 40.24 -14.40
N ASN A 290 -13.63 39.96 -15.55
CA ASN A 290 -12.36 39.24 -15.70
C ASN A 290 -11.66 39.67 -16.99
N LYS A 291 -10.36 39.98 -16.93
CA LYS A 291 -9.56 40.34 -18.11
C LYS A 291 -9.56 39.20 -19.13
N GLY A 292 -9.85 39.51 -20.37
CA GLY A 292 -10.01 38.53 -21.46
C GLY A 292 -11.40 37.86 -21.46
N GLY A 293 -12.36 38.34 -20.69
CA GLY A 293 -13.73 37.83 -20.66
C GLY A 293 -14.60 38.32 -21.84
N ALA A 294 -15.86 37.89 -21.85
CA ALA A 294 -16.83 38.30 -22.87
C ALA A 294 -17.18 39.79 -22.74
N ILE A 295 -17.09 40.57 -23.84
CA ILE A 295 -17.42 42.00 -23.82
C ILE A 295 -18.87 42.19 -24.22
N TYR A 296 -19.65 42.79 -23.33
CA TYR A 296 -21.03 43.18 -23.58
C TYR A 296 -21.48 44.26 -22.60
N SER A 297 -22.59 44.93 -22.95
CA SER A 297 -23.18 45.97 -22.12
C SER A 297 -24.32 45.44 -21.26
N VAL A 298 -24.39 45.88 -20.01
CA VAL A 298 -25.48 45.56 -19.07
C VAL A 298 -26.03 46.87 -18.47
N MET A 299 -27.31 46.85 -18.12
CA MET A 299 -27.95 47.98 -17.42
C MET A 299 -27.88 47.73 -15.90
N THR A 300 -27.44 48.73 -15.17
CA THR A 300 -27.41 48.70 -13.70
C THR A 300 -28.81 49.02 -13.12
N PRO A 301 -29.06 48.75 -11.82
CA PRO A 301 -30.32 49.10 -11.17
C PRO A 301 -30.67 50.62 -11.21
N SER A 302 -29.67 51.47 -11.32
CA SER A 302 -29.85 52.93 -11.47
C SER A 302 -30.20 53.35 -12.91
N GLY A 303 -30.22 52.41 -13.89
CA GLY A 303 -30.46 52.71 -15.30
C GLY A 303 -29.21 53.07 -16.10
N LYS A 304 -28.03 53.03 -15.52
CA LYS A 304 -26.75 53.28 -16.19
C LYS A 304 -26.30 52.05 -17.00
N THR A 305 -25.83 52.27 -18.24
CA THR A 305 -25.24 51.20 -19.03
C THR A 305 -23.75 51.13 -18.77
N ILE A 306 -23.26 49.95 -18.43
CA ILE A 306 -21.83 49.65 -18.26
C ILE A 306 -21.41 48.57 -19.25
N THR A 307 -20.26 48.77 -19.90
CA THR A 307 -19.64 47.82 -20.86
C THR A 307 -18.32 47.40 -20.27
N GLU A 308 -18.15 46.07 -20.06
CA GLU A 308 -16.99 45.52 -19.40
C GLU A 308 -16.61 44.17 -20.00
N GLU A 309 -15.41 43.69 -19.66
CA GLU A 309 -14.99 42.31 -19.87
C GLU A 309 -15.57 41.44 -18.75
N TRP A 310 -16.59 40.65 -19.08
CA TRP A 310 -17.33 39.87 -18.09
C TRP A 310 -16.79 38.48 -17.97
N ARG A 311 -16.74 37.94 -16.76
CA ARG A 311 -16.33 36.56 -16.45
C ARG A 311 -17.26 35.53 -17.09
N PHE A 312 -18.53 35.87 -17.27
CA PHE A 312 -19.58 34.98 -17.76
C PHE A 312 -20.05 35.42 -19.14
N LYS A 313 -20.57 34.45 -19.93
CA LYS A 313 -21.34 34.77 -21.13
C LYS A 313 -22.64 35.50 -20.73
N ARG A 314 -23.21 36.20 -21.67
CA ARG A 314 -24.42 37.03 -21.43
C ARG A 314 -25.56 36.20 -20.83
N GLU A 315 -25.83 35.00 -21.34
CA GLU A 315 -26.91 34.13 -20.84
C GLU A 315 -26.71 33.75 -19.36
N THR A 316 -25.46 33.49 -18.97
CA THR A 316 -25.12 33.16 -17.57
C THR A 316 -25.26 34.36 -16.66
N TYR A 317 -24.87 35.55 -17.14
CA TYR A 317 -25.06 36.79 -16.38
C TYR A 317 -26.55 37.05 -16.11
N ASP A 318 -27.41 36.96 -17.15
CA ASP A 318 -28.85 37.17 -17.03
C ASP A 318 -29.51 36.15 -16.09
N ARG A 319 -29.05 34.90 -16.13
CA ARG A 319 -29.49 33.86 -15.17
C ARG A 319 -29.13 34.22 -13.73
N LEU A 320 -27.88 34.68 -13.48
CA LEU A 320 -27.43 35.09 -12.16
C LEU A 320 -28.20 36.32 -11.64
N LEU A 321 -28.56 37.23 -12.54
CA LEU A 321 -29.39 38.39 -12.23
C LEU A 321 -30.80 37.95 -11.80
N ASN A 322 -31.46 37.11 -12.59
CA ASN A 322 -32.80 36.60 -12.33
C ASN A 322 -32.89 35.74 -11.06
N ASP A 323 -31.79 35.06 -10.71
CA ASP A 323 -31.66 34.22 -9.50
C ASP A 323 -31.25 35.02 -8.25
N ASN A 324 -31.28 36.37 -8.29
CA ASN A 324 -30.84 37.24 -7.21
C ASN A 324 -29.42 36.95 -6.70
N ARG A 325 -28.52 36.51 -7.59
CA ARG A 325 -27.13 36.22 -7.26
C ARG A 325 -26.18 37.39 -7.49
N LEU A 326 -26.64 38.48 -8.07
CA LEU A 326 -25.83 39.67 -8.28
C LEU A 326 -26.06 40.70 -7.14
N VAL A 327 -24.95 41.18 -6.59
CA VAL A 327 -24.90 42.20 -5.56
C VAL A 327 -24.30 43.46 -6.21
N PHE A 328 -25.12 44.49 -6.35
CA PHE A 328 -24.68 45.80 -6.85
C PHE A 328 -24.18 46.68 -5.69
N PRO A 329 -23.30 47.65 -5.95
CA PRO A 329 -22.96 48.68 -4.98
C PRO A 329 -24.22 49.44 -4.50
N ARG A 330 -24.12 50.11 -3.33
CA ARG A 330 -25.27 50.79 -2.71
C ARG A 330 -25.86 51.90 -3.55
N ASP A 331 -25.06 52.57 -4.37
CA ASP A 331 -25.46 53.61 -5.32
C ASP A 331 -26.17 53.07 -6.56
N GLY A 332 -26.11 51.74 -6.78
CA GLY A 332 -26.66 51.10 -7.96
C GLY A 332 -25.90 51.35 -9.25
N ASP A 333 -24.78 52.06 -9.25
CA ASP A 333 -24.07 52.56 -10.44
C ASP A 333 -22.85 51.75 -10.83
N GLY A 334 -22.36 50.86 -9.96
CA GLY A 334 -21.10 50.17 -10.11
C GLY A 334 -21.22 48.76 -10.68
N LYS A 335 -20.06 48.12 -10.85
CA LYS A 335 -19.95 46.74 -11.31
C LYS A 335 -20.51 45.79 -10.28
N PRO A 336 -21.41 44.87 -10.67
CA PRO A 336 -21.93 43.87 -9.74
C PRO A 336 -20.86 42.83 -9.34
N ARG A 337 -21.09 42.22 -8.20
CA ARG A 337 -20.40 41.04 -7.73
C ARG A 337 -21.40 39.88 -7.64
N TYR A 338 -20.99 38.65 -7.87
CA TYR A 338 -21.88 37.51 -7.75
C TYR A 338 -21.71 36.82 -6.38
N LYS A 339 -22.80 36.26 -5.86
CA LYS A 339 -22.83 35.46 -4.65
C LYS A 339 -22.27 34.05 -4.93
N LEU A 340 -21.21 33.69 -4.25
CA LEU A 340 -20.67 32.31 -4.21
C LEU A 340 -21.06 31.73 -2.84
N PHE A 341 -21.99 30.79 -2.81
CA PHE A 341 -22.48 30.19 -1.58
C PHE A 341 -21.50 29.20 -0.97
N LEU A 342 -21.45 29.18 0.37
CA LEU A 342 -20.60 28.26 1.11
C LEU A 342 -20.95 26.79 0.82
N SER A 343 -22.26 26.48 0.77
CA SER A 343 -22.76 25.13 0.45
C SER A 343 -22.32 24.65 -0.93
N GLU A 344 -22.40 25.52 -1.93
CA GLU A 344 -21.95 25.22 -3.29
C GLU A 344 -20.43 25.01 -3.34
N LYS A 345 -19.67 25.88 -2.66
CA LYS A 345 -18.22 25.75 -2.62
C LYS A 345 -17.77 24.48 -1.91
N LYS A 346 -18.48 24.09 -0.84
CA LYS A 346 -18.23 22.81 -0.16
C LYS A 346 -18.54 21.62 -1.07
N SER A 347 -19.63 21.65 -1.81
CA SER A 347 -20.01 20.56 -2.73
C SER A 347 -19.11 20.45 -3.97
N GLU A 348 -18.65 21.61 -4.51
CA GLU A 348 -17.71 21.60 -5.63
C GLU A 348 -16.30 21.15 -5.24
N GLY A 349 -15.94 21.34 -3.96
CA GLY A 349 -14.58 21.20 -3.48
C GLY A 349 -13.62 22.21 -4.12
N GLN A 350 -12.36 22.12 -3.76
CA GLN A 350 -11.29 22.91 -4.37
C GLN A 350 -10.04 22.04 -4.56
N LEU A 351 -9.20 22.43 -5.49
CA LEU A 351 -7.89 21.81 -5.62
C LEU A 351 -7.09 22.08 -4.35
N ALA A 352 -6.39 21.05 -3.89
CA ALA A 352 -5.40 21.22 -2.84
C ALA A 352 -4.25 22.11 -3.34
N ASN A 353 -3.57 22.75 -2.42
CA ASN A 353 -2.32 23.45 -2.71
C ASN A 353 -1.14 22.72 -2.05
N THR A 354 0.07 23.09 -2.43
CA THR A 354 1.30 22.45 -1.95
C THR A 354 1.79 22.99 -0.59
N TRP A 355 1.10 23.95 0.01
CA TRP A 355 1.45 24.53 1.30
C TRP A 355 0.49 24.03 2.37
N LEU A 356 0.96 23.08 3.21
CA LEU A 356 0.14 22.35 4.17
C LEU A 356 0.37 22.86 5.61
N ASP A 357 0.27 24.17 5.82
CA ASP A 357 0.47 24.82 7.14
C ASP A 357 -0.75 24.70 8.08
N PHE A 358 -1.85 24.22 7.57
CA PHE A 358 -3.11 24.02 8.28
C PHE A 358 -3.25 22.64 8.92
N LEU A 359 -2.39 21.68 8.54
CA LEU A 359 -2.42 20.33 9.11
C LEU A 359 -1.73 20.29 10.48
N ALA A 360 -2.18 19.37 11.32
CA ALA A 360 -1.65 19.14 12.64
C ALA A 360 -0.13 18.93 12.63
N SER A 361 0.55 19.48 13.62
CA SER A 361 2.01 19.30 13.79
C SER A 361 2.35 17.93 14.39
N ASN A 362 3.64 17.54 14.38
CA ASN A 362 4.09 16.31 15.04
C ASN A 362 3.91 16.36 16.57
N GLN A 363 3.84 17.57 17.16
CA GLN A 363 3.54 17.73 18.58
C GLN A 363 2.08 17.36 18.89
N GLU A 364 1.16 17.71 17.99
CA GLU A 364 -0.25 17.32 18.12
C GLU A 364 -0.42 15.82 17.92
N ALA A 365 0.27 15.21 16.97
CA ALA A 365 0.31 13.76 16.80
C ALA A 365 0.84 13.03 18.05
N THR A 366 1.87 13.59 18.71
CA THR A 366 2.37 13.07 19.99
C THR A 366 1.34 13.19 21.11
N ARG A 367 0.56 14.29 21.17
CA ARG A 367 -0.54 14.42 22.15
C ARG A 367 -1.66 13.44 21.87
N GLU A 368 -1.99 13.20 20.60
CA GLU A 368 -3.01 12.25 20.18
C GLU A 368 -2.66 10.84 20.64
N ILE A 369 -1.45 10.34 20.32
CA ILE A 369 -1.03 9.00 20.75
C ILE A 369 -0.96 8.90 22.29
N LYS A 370 -0.46 9.92 22.97
CA LYS A 370 -0.47 9.98 24.44
C LYS A 370 -1.88 9.86 25.01
N SER A 371 -2.87 10.50 24.42
CA SER A 371 -4.27 10.42 24.86
C SER A 371 -4.82 9.00 24.74
N LEU A 372 -4.41 8.24 23.74
CA LEU A 372 -4.80 6.85 23.55
C LEU A 372 -4.14 5.91 24.57
N PHE A 373 -2.91 6.21 25.01
CA PHE A 373 -2.10 5.36 25.88
C PHE A 373 -1.99 5.87 27.33
N GLY A 374 -2.97 6.62 27.81
CA GLY A 374 -3.02 7.06 29.21
C GLY A 374 -1.94 8.09 29.55
N ASN A 375 -1.61 8.98 28.61
CA ASN A 375 -0.58 10.04 28.70
C ASN A 375 0.88 9.55 28.72
N SER A 376 1.15 8.28 28.43
CA SER A 376 2.52 7.75 28.29
C SER A 376 3.11 8.02 26.91
N THR A 377 4.42 8.26 26.85
CA THR A 377 5.14 8.44 25.58
C THR A 377 5.58 7.08 25.03
N ILE A 378 4.64 6.36 24.42
CA ILE A 378 4.89 4.99 23.91
C ILE A 378 5.60 5.00 22.56
N PHE A 379 5.42 6.05 21.77
CA PHE A 379 6.06 6.22 20.47
C PHE A 379 6.52 7.66 20.28
N SER A 380 7.76 7.85 19.80
CA SER A 380 8.43 9.17 19.83
C SER A 380 8.00 10.10 18.69
N THR A 381 7.80 9.57 17.49
CA THR A 381 7.61 10.35 16.27
C THR A 381 6.40 9.92 15.43
N PRO A 382 5.18 9.91 16.01
CA PRO A 382 4.00 9.56 15.24
C PRO A 382 3.68 10.63 14.20
N LYS A 383 3.16 10.23 13.03
CA LYS A 383 2.54 11.16 12.10
C LYS A 383 1.12 11.51 12.57
N PRO A 384 0.61 12.72 12.27
CA PRO A 384 -0.77 13.07 12.62
C PRO A 384 -1.78 12.35 11.73
N VAL A 385 -2.87 11.92 12.34
CA VAL A 385 -4.01 11.29 11.64
C VAL A 385 -4.57 12.22 10.56
N GLU A 386 -4.62 13.53 10.82
CA GLU A 386 -5.12 14.53 9.88
C GLU A 386 -4.32 14.58 8.57
N LEU A 387 -3.00 14.38 8.60
CA LEU A 387 -2.18 14.29 7.39
C LEU A 387 -2.60 13.11 6.51
N ILE A 388 -2.76 11.94 7.11
CA ILE A 388 -3.12 10.74 6.35
C ILE A 388 -4.56 10.85 5.82
N LYS A 389 -5.49 11.41 6.60
CA LYS A 389 -6.84 11.72 6.12
C LYS A 389 -6.83 12.66 4.92
N PHE A 390 -6.01 13.72 4.97
CA PHE A 390 -5.84 14.63 3.84
C PHE A 390 -5.35 13.91 2.58
N CYS A 391 -4.36 13.01 2.70
CA CYS A 391 -3.89 12.20 1.59
C CYS A 391 -5.00 11.26 1.05
N MET A 392 -5.79 10.66 1.93
CA MET A 392 -6.92 9.80 1.54
C MET A 392 -8.02 10.59 0.84
N ASP A 393 -8.36 11.78 1.31
CA ASP A 393 -9.34 12.66 0.67
C ASP A 393 -8.94 13.00 -0.77
N LEU A 394 -7.63 13.17 -1.02
CA LEU A 394 -7.09 13.44 -2.34
C LEU A 394 -7.15 12.24 -3.28
N ALA A 395 -6.92 11.03 -2.78
CA ALA A 395 -6.61 9.88 -3.65
C ALA A 395 -7.65 8.76 -3.59
N THR A 396 -8.43 8.62 -2.50
CA THR A 396 -9.27 7.44 -2.29
C THR A 396 -10.75 7.66 -2.61
N LYS A 397 -11.44 6.56 -2.88
CA LYS A 397 -12.90 6.41 -2.86
C LYS A 397 -13.29 5.68 -1.58
N THR A 398 -14.59 5.48 -1.38
CA THR A 398 -15.14 4.91 -0.15
C THR A 398 -14.82 3.44 0.10
N ASP A 399 -14.34 2.70 -0.89
CA ASP A 399 -14.05 1.25 -0.85
C ASP A 399 -12.57 0.90 -1.15
N SER A 400 -11.70 1.89 -1.15
CA SER A 400 -10.29 1.78 -1.55
C SER A 400 -9.45 0.98 -0.57
N ILE A 401 -8.42 0.28 -1.07
CA ILE A 401 -7.36 -0.32 -0.26
C ILE A 401 -6.25 0.70 -0.07
N VAL A 402 -5.83 0.92 1.17
CA VAL A 402 -4.72 1.78 1.58
C VAL A 402 -3.60 0.91 2.16
N LEU A 403 -2.41 1.01 1.59
CA LEU A 403 -1.23 0.27 2.04
C LEU A 403 -0.22 1.22 2.69
N ASP A 404 0.33 0.80 3.83
CA ASP A 404 1.45 1.45 4.50
C ASP A 404 2.46 0.37 4.91
N PHE A 405 3.61 0.35 4.23
CA PHE A 405 4.65 -0.67 4.49
C PHE A 405 5.85 -0.13 5.31
N PHE A 406 5.67 1.05 5.92
CA PHE A 406 6.48 1.59 7.01
C PHE A 406 5.55 2.09 8.12
N SER A 407 4.64 1.21 8.58
CA SER A 407 3.46 1.63 9.34
C SER A 407 3.76 2.20 10.73
N GLY A 408 4.95 1.97 11.29
CA GLY A 408 5.37 2.47 12.59
C GLY A 408 4.31 2.21 13.67
N SER A 409 3.76 3.29 14.24
CA SER A 409 2.69 3.19 15.23
C SER A 409 1.28 3.01 14.64
N ALA A 410 1.14 2.65 13.36
CA ALA A 410 -0.12 2.42 12.65
C ALA A 410 -1.06 3.64 12.58
N THR A 411 -0.50 4.83 12.33
CA THR A 411 -1.29 6.06 12.14
C THR A 411 -2.26 5.94 10.96
N THR A 412 -1.82 5.29 9.88
CA THR A 412 -2.61 5.10 8.66
C THR A 412 -3.87 4.27 8.93
N ALA A 413 -3.78 3.20 9.70
CA ALA A 413 -4.95 2.42 10.10
C ALA A 413 -5.95 3.24 10.94
N HIS A 414 -5.46 4.04 11.90
CA HIS A 414 -6.30 4.97 12.66
C HIS A 414 -7.02 5.96 11.75
N ALA A 415 -6.30 6.56 10.79
CA ALA A 415 -6.87 7.51 9.84
C ALA A 415 -7.95 6.87 8.93
N VAL A 416 -7.74 5.62 8.48
CA VAL A 416 -8.74 4.88 7.68
C VAL A 416 -10.03 4.68 8.48
N MET A 417 -9.93 4.18 9.72
CA MET A 417 -11.11 3.98 10.57
C MET A 417 -11.84 5.31 10.86
N GLN A 418 -11.07 6.39 11.13
CA GLN A 418 -11.63 7.70 11.39
C GLN A 418 -12.38 8.25 10.18
N LEU A 419 -11.80 8.18 8.98
CA LEU A 419 -12.44 8.67 7.76
C LEU A 419 -13.67 7.84 7.39
N ASN A 420 -13.63 6.51 7.55
CA ASN A 420 -14.79 5.64 7.35
C ASN A 420 -15.94 5.98 8.32
N ALA A 421 -15.63 6.36 9.58
CA ALA A 421 -16.63 6.81 10.53
C ALA A 421 -17.27 8.14 10.13
N GLU A 422 -16.53 9.03 9.49
CA GLU A 422 -16.97 10.38 9.10
C GLU A 422 -17.83 10.38 7.83
N ASP A 423 -17.44 9.57 6.82
CA ASP A 423 -18.11 9.58 5.50
C ASP A 423 -18.93 8.31 5.20
N GLY A 424 -18.96 7.34 6.14
CA GLY A 424 -19.65 6.05 5.95
C GLY A 424 -18.95 5.12 4.95
N GLY A 425 -17.66 5.34 4.69
CA GLY A 425 -16.86 4.54 3.78
C GLY A 425 -16.49 3.16 4.34
N HIS A 426 -15.98 2.31 3.45
CA HIS A 426 -15.52 0.94 3.73
C HIS A 426 -14.09 0.73 3.23
N ARG A 427 -13.23 1.78 3.35
CA ARG A 427 -11.82 1.65 3.01
C ARG A 427 -11.16 0.61 3.90
N LYS A 428 -10.23 -0.13 3.32
CA LYS A 428 -9.47 -1.19 3.98
C LYS A 428 -8.02 -0.76 4.11
N PHE A 429 -7.36 -1.21 5.16
CA PHE A 429 -5.93 -0.96 5.32
C PHE A 429 -5.11 -2.26 5.30
N ILE A 430 -3.90 -2.15 4.77
CA ILE A 430 -2.84 -3.16 4.88
C ILE A 430 -1.64 -2.47 5.51
N MET A 431 -1.36 -2.82 6.77
CA MET A 431 -0.22 -2.30 7.53
C MET A 431 0.90 -3.32 7.53
N VAL A 432 2.12 -2.89 7.23
CA VAL A 432 3.30 -3.75 7.30
C VAL A 432 4.32 -3.09 8.22
N GLN A 433 4.84 -3.84 9.18
CA GLN A 433 5.86 -3.38 10.13
C GLN A 433 6.82 -4.52 10.48
N LEU A 434 8.11 -4.20 10.48
CA LEU A 434 9.12 -5.07 11.08
C LEU A 434 8.95 -5.07 12.60
N PRO A 435 9.02 -6.23 13.29
CA PRO A 435 8.92 -6.32 14.75
C PRO A 435 10.21 -5.83 15.44
N GLU A 436 10.58 -4.57 15.23
CA GLU A 436 11.73 -3.92 15.85
C GLU A 436 11.60 -3.90 17.37
N PRO A 437 12.60 -4.39 18.13
CA PRO A 437 12.56 -4.40 19.58
C PRO A 437 12.44 -2.99 20.16
N CYS A 438 11.64 -2.83 21.20
CA CYS A 438 11.62 -1.60 21.98
C CYS A 438 12.82 -1.57 22.94
N ASP A 439 13.49 -0.40 23.07
CA ASP A 439 14.54 -0.20 24.06
C ASP A 439 14.00 -0.54 25.46
N GLU A 440 14.71 -1.38 26.22
CA GLU A 440 14.33 -1.84 27.55
C GLU A 440 14.12 -0.69 28.55
N ASN A 441 14.77 0.47 28.33
CA ASN A 441 14.60 1.66 29.15
C ASN A 441 13.40 2.53 28.72
N SER A 442 12.81 2.27 27.56
CA SER A 442 11.70 3.04 27.02
C SER A 442 10.42 2.91 27.85
N GLU A 443 9.54 3.91 27.75
CA GLU A 443 8.21 3.85 28.33
C GLU A 443 7.35 2.77 27.67
N ALA A 444 7.59 2.46 26.39
CA ALA A 444 6.92 1.39 25.67
C ALA A 444 7.23 0.01 26.28
N PHE A 445 8.51 -0.29 26.49
CA PHE A 445 8.93 -1.57 27.10
C PHE A 445 8.42 -1.71 28.54
N LYS A 446 8.51 -0.64 29.34
CA LYS A 446 7.94 -0.61 30.71
C LYS A 446 6.43 -0.80 30.74
N ALA A 447 5.71 -0.38 29.71
CA ALA A 447 4.28 -0.60 29.55
C ALA A 447 3.93 -2.01 29.03
N GLY A 448 4.94 -2.85 28.73
CA GLY A 448 4.78 -4.24 28.32
C GLY A 448 4.87 -4.49 26.83
N TYR A 449 5.13 -3.45 26.00
CA TYR A 449 5.30 -3.61 24.55
C TYR A 449 6.76 -3.98 24.24
N LYS A 450 6.96 -5.16 23.68
CA LYS A 450 8.31 -5.69 23.38
C LYS A 450 8.86 -5.15 22.07
N ASN A 451 7.99 -4.85 21.10
CA ASN A 451 8.36 -4.36 19.77
C ASN A 451 7.35 -3.34 19.24
N ILE A 452 7.69 -2.69 18.12
CA ILE A 452 6.87 -1.65 17.50
C ILE A 452 5.53 -2.19 17.00
N CYS A 453 5.48 -3.45 16.52
CA CYS A 453 4.23 -4.06 16.04
C CYS A 453 3.18 -4.16 17.14
N GLU A 454 3.58 -4.46 18.38
CA GLU A 454 2.64 -4.50 19.52
C GLU A 454 2.04 -3.12 19.79
N ILE A 455 2.82 -2.06 19.67
CA ILE A 455 2.34 -0.66 19.79
C ILE A 455 1.33 -0.35 18.68
N GLY A 456 1.66 -0.69 17.43
CA GLY A 456 0.80 -0.44 16.27
C GLY A 456 -0.55 -1.15 16.40
N LYS A 457 -0.54 -2.45 16.72
CA LYS A 457 -1.76 -3.24 16.94
C LYS A 457 -2.61 -2.67 18.07
N GLU A 458 -1.99 -2.28 19.17
CA GLU A 458 -2.70 -1.70 20.32
C GLU A 458 -3.28 -0.32 20.00
N ARG A 459 -2.56 0.51 19.22
CA ARG A 459 -3.12 1.77 18.72
C ARG A 459 -4.38 1.54 17.90
N ILE A 460 -4.38 0.58 16.98
CA ILE A 460 -5.56 0.26 16.17
C ILE A 460 -6.74 -0.13 17.08
N ARG A 461 -6.51 -0.99 18.08
CA ARG A 461 -7.56 -1.41 19.03
C ARG A 461 -8.15 -0.22 19.76
N ARG A 462 -7.32 0.62 20.38
CA ARG A 462 -7.77 1.79 21.18
C ARG A 462 -8.42 2.86 20.33
N ALA A 463 -7.86 3.16 19.16
CA ALA A 463 -8.44 4.12 18.23
C ALA A 463 -9.82 3.67 17.75
N GLY A 464 -9.98 2.41 17.38
CA GLY A 464 -11.26 1.85 16.96
C GLY A 464 -12.34 1.94 18.03
N GLU A 465 -12.02 1.63 19.29
CA GLU A 465 -12.97 1.78 20.41
C GLU A 465 -13.34 3.25 20.64
N LYS A 466 -12.35 4.13 20.69
CA LYS A 466 -12.57 5.56 20.88
C LYS A 466 -13.49 6.15 19.80
N ILE A 467 -13.26 5.80 18.52
CA ILE A 467 -14.10 6.26 17.40
C ILE A 467 -15.55 5.79 17.57
N LYS A 468 -15.77 4.55 18.01
CA LYS A 468 -17.12 4.02 18.28
C LYS A 468 -17.79 4.70 19.47
N GLU A 469 -17.04 4.96 20.53
CA GLU A 469 -17.55 5.67 21.72
C GLU A 469 -17.95 7.11 21.40
N GLU A 470 -17.16 7.82 20.57
CA GLU A 470 -17.44 9.21 20.20
C GLU A 470 -18.62 9.34 19.22
N ASN A 471 -18.89 8.32 18.39
CA ASN A 471 -19.90 8.35 17.34
C ASN A 471 -20.79 7.10 17.29
N PRO A 472 -21.47 6.71 18.38
CA PRO A 472 -22.14 5.40 18.50
C PRO A 472 -23.28 5.17 17.49
N LEU A 473 -23.89 6.23 16.96
CA LEU A 473 -25.02 6.11 16.02
C LEU A 473 -24.56 5.82 14.58
N THR A 474 -23.43 6.37 14.16
CA THR A 474 -22.92 6.27 12.78
C THR A 474 -21.90 5.14 12.59
N THR A 475 -21.35 4.60 13.68
CA THR A 475 -20.25 3.62 13.65
C THR A 475 -20.67 2.20 13.98
N GLN A 476 -21.96 1.88 13.96
CA GLN A 476 -22.46 0.52 14.29
C GLN A 476 -21.82 -0.56 13.39
N ASN A 477 -21.69 -0.27 12.10
CA ASN A 477 -21.11 -1.19 11.11
C ASN A 477 -19.65 -0.88 10.77
N LEU A 478 -19.00 0.02 11.54
CA LEU A 478 -17.59 0.36 11.30
C LEU A 478 -16.70 -0.85 11.59
N ASP A 479 -15.91 -1.27 10.61
CA ASP A 479 -14.87 -2.28 10.80
C ASP A 479 -13.69 -1.67 11.57
N ILE A 480 -13.50 -2.12 12.81
CA ILE A 480 -12.38 -1.76 13.68
C ILE A 480 -11.50 -2.99 13.97
N GLY A 481 -11.71 -4.07 13.22
CA GLY A 481 -10.93 -5.29 13.28
C GLY A 481 -9.70 -5.22 12.38
N PHE A 482 -8.85 -6.23 12.54
CA PHE A 482 -7.73 -6.51 11.66
C PHE A 482 -7.24 -7.94 11.85
N ARG A 483 -6.80 -8.59 10.76
CA ARG A 483 -6.13 -9.90 10.80
C ARG A 483 -4.64 -9.68 10.89
N VAL A 484 -4.00 -10.38 11.83
CA VAL A 484 -2.54 -10.37 11.99
C VAL A 484 -1.93 -11.53 11.23
N PHE A 485 -0.92 -11.25 10.45
CA PHE A 485 -0.06 -12.23 9.80
C PHE A 485 1.39 -11.98 10.17
N ARG A 486 2.20 -13.03 10.14
CA ARG A 486 3.65 -12.95 10.34
C ARG A 486 4.37 -13.58 9.16
N VAL A 487 5.39 -12.91 8.65
CA VAL A 487 6.31 -13.49 7.67
C VAL A 487 7.09 -14.63 8.32
N ASP A 488 7.05 -15.80 7.70
CA ASP A 488 7.77 -16.99 8.17
C ASP A 488 8.33 -17.76 6.95
N GLU A 489 9.23 -18.68 7.23
CA GLU A 489 9.75 -19.62 6.24
C GLU A 489 8.62 -20.44 5.61
N SER A 490 8.88 -20.95 4.41
CA SER A 490 7.95 -21.82 3.68
C SER A 490 7.28 -22.86 4.58
N ASN A 491 6.01 -23.14 4.35
CA ASN A 491 5.29 -24.23 4.99
C ASN A 491 5.82 -25.62 4.58
N MET A 492 6.62 -25.66 3.50
CA MET A 492 7.17 -26.89 2.96
C MET A 492 8.54 -27.22 3.56
N LYS A 493 8.83 -28.49 3.70
CA LYS A 493 10.18 -28.99 4.05
C LYS A 493 11.11 -28.72 2.86
N ASN A 494 12.34 -28.28 3.12
CA ASN A 494 13.37 -28.17 2.10
C ASN A 494 13.83 -29.59 1.71
N VAL A 495 13.35 -30.07 0.58
CA VAL A 495 13.73 -31.41 0.07
C VAL A 495 14.83 -31.22 -0.97
N TYR A 496 16.06 -30.95 -0.50
CA TYR A 496 17.27 -31.05 -1.32
C TYR A 496 17.90 -32.39 -0.99
N TYR A 497 17.59 -33.45 -1.79
CA TYR A 497 18.33 -34.69 -1.77
C TYR A 497 19.24 -34.71 -2.99
N HIS A 498 20.56 -34.75 -2.77
CA HIS A 498 21.46 -35.27 -3.79
C HIS A 498 21.07 -36.73 -4.04
N PRO A 499 20.98 -37.20 -5.31
CA PRO A 499 20.57 -38.58 -5.62
C PRO A 499 21.37 -39.67 -4.89
N GLU A 500 22.60 -39.35 -4.45
CA GLU A 500 23.51 -40.23 -3.72
C GLU A 500 23.21 -40.36 -2.21
N GLU A 501 22.39 -39.45 -1.66
CA GLU A 501 22.05 -39.38 -0.21
C GLU A 501 20.69 -40.01 0.12
N VAL A 502 19.91 -40.42 -0.89
CA VAL A 502 18.56 -40.96 -0.70
C VAL A 502 18.63 -42.41 -0.22
N THR A 503 18.42 -42.64 1.07
CA THR A 503 18.28 -43.98 1.63
C THR A 503 16.84 -44.47 1.55
N GLN A 504 16.64 -45.81 1.55
CA GLN A 504 15.31 -46.43 1.49
C GLN A 504 14.39 -46.06 2.69
N LEU A 505 14.98 -45.66 3.84
CA LEU A 505 14.28 -45.10 5.00
C LEU A 505 13.75 -43.67 4.74
N MET A 506 14.51 -42.86 4.01
CA MET A 506 14.09 -41.51 3.63
C MET A 506 12.94 -41.49 2.62
N LEU A 507 12.80 -42.52 1.79
CA LEU A 507 11.65 -42.68 0.87
C LEU A 507 10.32 -42.83 1.62
N GLY A 508 10.33 -43.34 2.86
CA GLY A 508 9.14 -43.42 3.72
C GLY A 508 8.79 -42.08 4.42
N GLU A 509 9.79 -41.24 4.66
CA GLU A 509 9.61 -39.91 5.29
C GLU A 509 9.23 -38.81 4.27
N THR A 510 9.44 -39.04 2.97
CA THR A 510 9.04 -38.15 1.88
C THR A 510 7.53 -38.10 1.62
N VAL A 511 6.72 -38.87 2.36
CA VAL A 511 5.24 -38.91 2.19
C VAL A 511 4.56 -37.61 2.58
N SER A 512 5.19 -36.73 3.40
CA SER A 512 4.66 -35.39 3.69
C SER A 512 5.76 -34.35 3.56
N ASN A 513 5.62 -33.50 2.56
CA ASN A 513 6.48 -32.33 2.32
C ASN A 513 6.14 -31.12 3.19
N ILE A 514 5.11 -31.21 4.04
CA ILE A 514 4.64 -30.14 4.92
C ILE A 514 5.38 -30.23 6.26
N LYS A 515 5.80 -29.09 6.82
CA LYS A 515 6.38 -28.99 8.16
C LYS A 515 5.35 -29.39 9.22
N GLU A 516 5.80 -30.03 10.31
CA GLU A 516 4.91 -30.64 11.30
C GLU A 516 4.16 -29.60 12.16
N ASP A 517 4.73 -28.43 12.33
CA ASP A 517 4.18 -27.31 13.11
C ASP A 517 3.18 -26.44 12.33
N ARG A 518 2.82 -26.83 11.11
CA ARG A 518 1.92 -26.08 10.25
C ARG A 518 0.47 -26.52 10.44
N THR A 519 -0.41 -25.52 10.64
CA THR A 519 -1.85 -25.69 10.78
C THR A 519 -2.56 -25.64 9.42
N ASP A 520 -3.82 -26.06 9.36
CA ASP A 520 -4.64 -25.95 8.15
C ASP A 520 -4.79 -24.51 7.68
N LEU A 521 -4.84 -23.53 8.61
CA LEU A 521 -4.89 -22.12 8.26
C LEU A 521 -3.58 -21.64 7.61
N ASP A 522 -2.41 -22.08 8.11
CA ASP A 522 -1.13 -21.77 7.46
C ASP A 522 -1.12 -22.23 5.99
N LEU A 523 -1.65 -23.41 5.73
CA LEU A 523 -1.74 -23.98 4.39
C LEU A 523 -2.78 -23.24 3.53
N LEU A 524 -3.93 -22.91 4.10
CA LEU A 524 -5.00 -22.19 3.41
C LEU A 524 -4.49 -20.83 2.91
N TYR A 525 -3.89 -20.03 3.80
CA TYR A 525 -3.40 -18.71 3.43
C TYR A 525 -2.23 -18.76 2.44
N ALA A 526 -1.35 -19.75 2.55
CA ALA A 526 -0.30 -19.97 1.55
C ALA A 526 -0.88 -20.32 0.16
N CYS A 527 -1.95 -21.14 0.11
CA CYS A 527 -2.64 -21.44 -1.15
C CYS A 527 -3.36 -20.22 -1.74
N LEU A 528 -3.94 -19.34 -0.89
CA LEU A 528 -4.55 -18.09 -1.36
C LEU A 528 -3.51 -17.20 -2.04
N LEU A 529 -2.34 -17.03 -1.40
CA LEU A 529 -1.23 -16.26 -1.95
C LEU A 529 -0.72 -16.83 -3.28
N ASP A 530 -0.45 -18.16 -3.36
CA ASP A 530 0.03 -18.82 -4.58
C ASP A 530 -0.97 -18.74 -5.75
N TRP A 531 -2.25 -18.61 -5.45
CA TRP A 531 -3.30 -18.50 -6.47
C TRP A 531 -3.79 -17.07 -6.72
N GLY A 532 -3.13 -16.08 -6.17
CA GLY A 532 -3.49 -14.67 -6.36
C GLY A 532 -4.86 -14.30 -5.81
N VAL A 533 -5.30 -14.99 -4.74
CA VAL A 533 -6.55 -14.69 -4.05
C VAL A 533 -6.26 -13.78 -2.86
N GLU A 534 -7.06 -12.75 -2.67
CA GLU A 534 -6.89 -11.82 -1.55
C GLU A 534 -7.05 -12.52 -0.20
N ILE A 535 -6.14 -12.24 0.73
CA ILE A 535 -6.13 -12.87 2.05
C ILE A 535 -7.06 -12.18 3.07
N ASN A 536 -7.66 -11.08 2.70
CA ASN A 536 -8.66 -10.37 3.50
C ASN A 536 -10.11 -10.86 3.27
N LEU A 537 -10.33 -11.74 2.29
CA LEU A 537 -11.65 -12.30 2.02
C LEU A 537 -12.18 -13.12 3.19
N SER A 538 -13.49 -13.18 3.34
CA SER A 538 -14.15 -13.99 4.35
C SER A 538 -13.93 -15.50 4.10
N HIS A 539 -13.78 -16.28 5.16
CA HIS A 539 -13.77 -17.74 5.02
C HIS A 539 -14.59 -18.41 6.11
N THR A 540 -15.10 -19.58 5.78
CA THR A 540 -15.81 -20.45 6.71
C THR A 540 -15.16 -21.83 6.75
N SER A 541 -15.24 -22.50 7.90
CA SER A 541 -14.74 -23.85 8.08
C SER A 541 -15.89 -24.75 8.54
N THR A 542 -16.15 -25.84 7.83
CA THR A 542 -17.26 -26.75 8.07
C THR A 542 -16.74 -28.18 8.23
N GLN A 543 -17.30 -28.95 9.18
CA GLN A 543 -16.98 -30.36 9.35
C GLN A 543 -17.82 -31.22 8.40
N VAL A 544 -17.17 -32.01 7.56
CA VAL A 544 -17.80 -32.92 6.59
C VAL A 544 -17.15 -34.29 6.68
N ALA A 545 -17.91 -35.32 7.04
CA ALA A 545 -17.42 -36.70 7.18
C ALA A 545 -16.13 -36.85 8.03
N GLY A 546 -16.00 -36.02 9.07
CA GLY A 546 -14.85 -36.02 9.98
C GLY A 546 -13.65 -35.18 9.52
N CYS A 547 -13.72 -34.54 8.36
CA CYS A 547 -12.69 -33.64 7.83
C CYS A 547 -13.11 -32.18 7.91
N THR A 548 -12.12 -31.27 7.98
CA THR A 548 -12.36 -29.82 7.95
C THR A 548 -12.30 -29.32 6.51
N VAL A 549 -13.41 -28.76 6.03
CA VAL A 549 -13.50 -28.10 4.72
C VAL A 549 -13.52 -26.59 4.91
N HIS A 550 -12.55 -25.92 4.32
CA HIS A 550 -12.46 -24.46 4.28
C HIS A 550 -13.09 -23.95 2.99
N ASN A 551 -13.92 -22.91 3.07
CA ASN A 551 -14.53 -22.25 1.94
C ASN A 551 -14.29 -20.74 2.04
N VAL A 552 -13.60 -20.18 1.06
CA VAL A 552 -13.24 -18.77 0.99
C VAL A 552 -14.13 -18.07 -0.02
N ASP A 553 -14.71 -16.94 0.39
CA ASP A 553 -15.55 -16.06 -0.42
C ASP A 553 -16.61 -16.83 -1.23
N ASN A 554 -17.34 -17.70 -0.54
CA ASN A 554 -18.42 -18.53 -1.12
C ASN A 554 -18.02 -19.28 -2.41
N GLY A 555 -16.79 -19.76 -2.51
CA GLY A 555 -16.31 -20.58 -3.62
C GLY A 555 -15.16 -19.98 -4.42
N ALA A 556 -14.55 -18.90 -4.03
CA ALA A 556 -13.29 -18.45 -4.65
C ALA A 556 -12.19 -19.52 -4.51
N LEU A 557 -12.15 -20.18 -3.34
CA LEU A 557 -11.32 -21.36 -3.07
C LEU A 557 -12.00 -22.25 -2.03
N ALA A 558 -12.01 -23.57 -2.27
CA ALA A 558 -12.36 -24.58 -1.26
C ALA A 558 -11.19 -25.53 -1.01
N ALA A 559 -10.91 -25.85 0.26
CA ALA A 559 -9.74 -26.64 0.64
C ALA A 559 -10.04 -27.66 1.74
N CYS A 560 -9.36 -28.80 1.69
CA CYS A 560 -9.32 -29.76 2.78
C CYS A 560 -7.89 -30.26 2.95
N PHE A 561 -7.32 -30.06 4.15
CA PHE A 561 -5.93 -30.39 4.45
C PHE A 561 -5.78 -31.60 5.40
N ASP A 562 -6.83 -32.37 5.59
CA ASP A 562 -6.78 -33.61 6.37
C ASP A 562 -5.88 -34.66 5.67
N LYS A 563 -5.25 -35.53 6.49
CA LYS A 563 -4.31 -36.56 6.00
C LYS A 563 -4.99 -37.67 5.18
N ALA A 564 -6.30 -37.86 5.34
CA ALA A 564 -7.11 -38.80 4.56
C ALA A 564 -8.44 -38.13 4.23
N VAL A 565 -8.73 -37.98 2.95
CA VAL A 565 -9.93 -37.29 2.47
C VAL A 565 -10.91 -38.31 1.87
N PRO A 566 -12.03 -38.61 2.55
CA PRO A 566 -13.05 -39.50 2.02
C PRO A 566 -13.72 -38.93 0.76
N ARG A 567 -14.23 -39.82 -0.10
CA ARG A 567 -14.97 -39.46 -1.32
C ARG A 567 -16.10 -38.46 -1.05
N ALA A 568 -16.81 -38.63 0.06
CA ALA A 568 -17.91 -37.74 0.46
C ALA A 568 -17.49 -36.27 0.63
N VAL A 569 -16.25 -36.01 1.09
CA VAL A 569 -15.67 -34.68 1.20
C VAL A 569 -15.35 -34.10 -0.17
N VAL A 570 -14.80 -34.92 -1.07
CA VAL A 570 -14.52 -34.52 -2.45
C VAL A 570 -15.80 -34.14 -3.18
N GLU A 571 -16.85 -34.98 -3.06
CA GLU A 571 -18.16 -34.69 -3.64
C GLU A 571 -18.83 -33.45 -3.03
N TYR A 572 -18.67 -33.24 -1.71
CA TYR A 572 -19.16 -32.04 -1.04
C TYR A 572 -18.49 -30.78 -1.60
N ILE A 573 -17.15 -30.78 -1.73
CA ILE A 573 -16.42 -29.63 -2.27
C ILE A 573 -16.80 -29.42 -3.75
N ALA A 574 -16.88 -30.47 -4.56
CA ALA A 574 -17.30 -30.35 -5.95
C ALA A 574 -18.73 -29.79 -6.11
N ASN A 575 -19.66 -30.13 -5.21
CA ASN A 575 -21.01 -29.58 -5.20
C ASN A 575 -21.08 -28.09 -4.77
N LEU A 576 -20.08 -27.56 -4.08
CA LEU A 576 -19.96 -26.12 -3.85
C LEU A 576 -19.62 -25.36 -5.13
N GLN A 577 -19.18 -26.04 -6.18
CA GLN A 577 -18.74 -25.49 -7.46
C GLN A 577 -17.72 -24.34 -7.29
N PRO A 578 -16.62 -24.53 -6.53
CA PRO A 578 -15.65 -23.48 -6.31
C PRO A 578 -14.84 -23.21 -7.59
N LEU A 579 -14.29 -22.01 -7.72
CA LEU A 579 -13.36 -21.69 -8.80
C LEU A 579 -12.06 -22.51 -8.67
N ARG A 580 -11.66 -22.81 -7.43
CA ARG A 580 -10.40 -23.53 -7.10
C ARG A 580 -10.64 -24.52 -5.96
N ALA A 581 -10.02 -25.69 -6.07
CA ALA A 581 -10.06 -26.69 -5.00
C ALA A 581 -8.63 -27.17 -4.68
N VAL A 582 -8.28 -27.30 -3.38
CA VAL A 582 -6.95 -27.74 -2.93
C VAL A 582 -7.06 -28.87 -1.91
N PHE A 583 -6.18 -29.86 -2.07
CA PHE A 583 -6.01 -30.96 -1.14
C PHE A 583 -4.52 -31.18 -0.83
N ARG A 584 -4.21 -31.94 0.23
CA ARG A 584 -2.85 -32.47 0.40
C ARG A 584 -2.60 -33.57 -0.62
N ASP A 585 -1.40 -33.60 -1.20
CA ASP A 585 -1.00 -34.70 -2.09
C ASP A 585 -1.02 -36.05 -1.36
N SER A 586 -0.56 -36.06 -0.09
CA SER A 586 -0.55 -37.21 0.79
C SER A 586 -1.93 -37.67 1.30
N ALA A 587 -2.99 -36.90 1.03
CA ALA A 587 -4.36 -37.28 1.43
C ALA A 587 -4.94 -38.45 0.62
N PHE A 588 -4.32 -38.77 -0.52
CA PHE A 588 -4.71 -39.81 -1.43
C PHE A 588 -3.62 -40.88 -1.49
N ALA A 589 -3.96 -42.11 -1.08
CA ALA A 589 -2.99 -43.18 -0.95
C ALA A 589 -2.48 -43.70 -2.29
N THR A 590 -3.25 -43.54 -3.37
CA THR A 590 -2.93 -44.09 -4.71
C THR A 590 -3.22 -43.08 -5.82
N ASP A 591 -2.55 -43.22 -6.95
CA ASP A 591 -2.83 -42.42 -8.15
C ASP A 591 -4.23 -42.67 -8.69
N ALA A 592 -4.82 -43.85 -8.46
CA ALA A 592 -6.19 -44.17 -8.83
C ALA A 592 -7.18 -43.28 -8.06
N GLU A 593 -6.92 -43.01 -6.78
CA GLU A 593 -7.75 -42.07 -5.98
C GLU A 593 -7.66 -40.63 -6.51
N LYS A 594 -6.47 -40.17 -6.88
CA LYS A 594 -6.25 -38.84 -7.50
C LYS A 594 -6.99 -38.71 -8.84
N ILE A 595 -7.00 -39.77 -9.64
CA ILE A 595 -7.77 -39.81 -10.90
C ILE A 595 -9.28 -39.74 -10.62
N ASN A 596 -9.77 -40.49 -9.62
CA ASN A 596 -11.19 -40.45 -9.23
C ASN A 596 -11.61 -39.04 -8.76
N VAL A 597 -10.78 -38.35 -8.00
CA VAL A 597 -11.04 -36.95 -7.62
C VAL A 597 -11.19 -36.07 -8.86
N THR A 598 -10.27 -36.19 -9.83
CA THR A 598 -10.33 -35.43 -11.08
C THR A 598 -11.62 -35.71 -11.84
N GLU A 599 -12.06 -36.98 -11.92
CA GLU A 599 -13.30 -37.38 -12.61
C GLU A 599 -14.57 -36.89 -11.87
N ILE A 600 -14.57 -36.86 -10.52
CA ILE A 600 -15.67 -36.29 -9.74
C ILE A 600 -15.82 -34.81 -10.08
N PHE A 601 -14.73 -34.03 -10.09
CA PHE A 601 -14.78 -32.60 -10.43
C PHE A 601 -15.20 -32.39 -11.89
N LYS A 602 -14.71 -33.17 -12.85
CA LYS A 602 -15.17 -33.08 -14.24
C LYS A 602 -16.66 -33.25 -14.40
N ASN A 603 -17.26 -34.13 -13.58
CA ASN A 603 -18.69 -34.41 -13.65
C ASN A 603 -19.54 -33.40 -12.88
N LEU A 604 -19.10 -32.93 -11.71
CA LEU A 604 -19.91 -32.10 -10.81
C LEU A 604 -19.57 -30.60 -10.91
N SER A 605 -18.31 -30.28 -11.24
CA SER A 605 -17.83 -28.90 -11.32
C SER A 605 -16.68 -28.76 -12.33
N PRO A 606 -16.98 -28.87 -13.64
CA PRO A 606 -15.98 -28.94 -14.72
C PRO A 606 -15.07 -27.69 -14.80
N ASP A 607 -15.54 -26.55 -14.31
CA ASP A 607 -14.80 -25.29 -14.33
C ASP A 607 -13.85 -25.12 -13.14
N THR A 608 -13.92 -25.99 -12.13
CA THR A 608 -13.06 -25.95 -10.95
C THR A 608 -11.63 -26.37 -11.31
N LYS A 609 -10.66 -25.51 -10.99
CA LYS A 609 -9.24 -25.86 -11.03
C LYS A 609 -8.83 -26.61 -9.76
N VAL A 610 -8.44 -27.88 -9.89
CA VAL A 610 -8.05 -28.73 -8.75
C VAL A 610 -6.54 -28.89 -8.72
N LYS A 611 -5.91 -28.58 -7.58
CA LYS A 611 -4.48 -28.79 -7.34
C LYS A 611 -4.22 -29.50 -6.00
N VAL A 612 -2.98 -29.92 -5.78
CA VAL A 612 -2.50 -30.49 -4.51
C VAL A 612 -1.28 -29.72 -4.01
N ILE A 613 -1.01 -29.81 -2.68
CA ILE A 613 0.16 -29.26 -2.02
C ILE A 613 0.99 -30.36 -1.39
#